data_e336066f8b6910fe8146cf73b785f52a
#
_entry.id   e336066f8b6910fe8146cf73b785f52a
#
_cell.length_a   1.000
_cell.length_b   1.000
_cell.length_c   1.000
_cell.angle_alpha   90.00
_cell.angle_beta   90.00
_cell.angle_gamma   90.00
#
_symmetry.space_group_name_H-M   'P 1'
#
loop_
_entity.id
_entity.type
_entity.pdbx_description
1 polymer ?
#
loop_
_entity_poly.entity_id
_entity_poly.type
_entity_poly.pdbx_seq_one_letter_code
_entity_poly.pdbx_strand_id
1 'polypeptide(L)'
;NIDVVGGIFDETMLHLRGCAGLELVRGPFHCAVSIHHRLAAKDKLQITDLYGENLMLMHRGWSHYVDQLRDDLWQHHPQIHIVDFDFYNMDVFNRCENTNDVLLAIPGWATVHPLLKVIPVEWNYSIPYGILHSPEPTPTVQRFLDAAKIISKELYS
;
A
#
# COMPACT_ATOMS: atom_id res chain seq x y z
N ASN A 1 -19.11 -12.15 12.72
CA ASN A 1 -17.89 -12.83 12.26
C ASN A 1 -17.65 -12.54 10.79
N ILE A 2 -16.44 -12.08 10.48
CA ILE A 2 -15.99 -11.88 9.10
C ILE A 2 -15.10 -13.06 8.74
N ASP A 3 -15.51 -13.82 7.73
CA ASP A 3 -14.81 -15.03 7.31
C ASP A 3 -13.60 -14.73 6.43
N VAL A 4 -13.71 -13.69 5.58
CA VAL A 4 -12.65 -13.27 4.66
C VAL A 4 -12.64 -11.74 4.54
N VAL A 5 -11.44 -11.19 4.33
CA VAL A 5 -11.25 -9.75 4.13
C VAL A 5 -10.24 -9.55 3.00
N GLY A 6 -10.59 -8.72 2.03
CA GLY A 6 -9.66 -8.31 0.99
C GLY A 6 -8.77 -7.17 1.46
N GLY A 7 -7.49 -7.19 1.12
CA GLY A 7 -6.58 -6.11 1.49
C GLY A 7 -5.11 -6.43 1.27
N ILE A 8 -4.29 -5.46 1.67
CA ILE A 8 -2.84 -5.64 1.71
C ILE A 8 -2.44 -6.38 2.98
N PHE A 9 -1.38 -7.16 2.92
CA PHE A 9 -0.89 -7.88 4.10
C PHE A 9 0.59 -8.23 3.96
N ASP A 10 1.21 -8.59 5.08
CA ASP A 10 2.49 -9.29 5.14
C ASP A 10 2.47 -10.30 6.28
N GLU A 11 3.53 -11.09 6.41
CA GLU A 11 3.61 -12.14 7.42
C GLU A 11 3.51 -11.59 8.84
N THR A 12 4.11 -10.43 9.10
CA THR A 12 4.04 -9.77 10.40
C THR A 12 2.60 -9.38 10.75
N MET A 13 1.89 -8.77 9.80
CA MET A 13 0.48 -8.39 9.98
C MET A 13 -0.40 -9.63 10.21
N LEU A 14 -0.17 -10.70 9.45
CA LEU A 14 -0.92 -11.94 9.60
C LEU A 14 -0.71 -12.55 10.98
N HIS A 15 0.54 -12.60 11.44
CA HIS A 15 0.87 -13.13 12.75
C HIS A 15 0.22 -12.33 13.88
N LEU A 16 0.32 -11.01 13.83
CA LEU A 16 -0.25 -10.13 14.84
C LEU A 16 -1.78 -10.23 14.92
N ARG A 17 -2.43 -10.51 13.81
CA ARG A 17 -3.89 -10.63 13.73
C ARG A 17 -4.40 -12.05 13.88
N GLY A 18 -3.50 -13.04 13.99
CA GLY A 18 -3.88 -14.44 14.03
C GLY A 18 -4.59 -14.93 12.78
N CYS A 19 -4.21 -14.39 11.62
CA CYS A 19 -4.83 -14.69 10.32
C CYS A 19 -3.85 -15.41 9.41
N ALA A 20 -4.39 -16.00 8.34
CA ALA A 20 -3.64 -16.45 7.17
C ALA A 20 -3.97 -15.55 5.97
N GLY A 21 -3.14 -15.55 4.96
CA GLY A 21 -3.34 -14.74 3.76
C GLY A 21 -3.20 -15.57 2.50
N LEU A 22 -4.08 -15.31 1.53
CA LEU A 22 -3.97 -15.82 0.17
C LEU A 22 -3.55 -14.66 -0.74
N GLU A 23 -2.30 -14.66 -1.20
CA GLU A 23 -1.82 -13.66 -2.14
C GLU A 23 -2.45 -13.89 -3.52
N LEU A 24 -3.14 -12.89 -4.04
CA LEU A 24 -3.74 -12.90 -5.37
C LEU A 24 -2.89 -12.15 -6.37
N VAL A 25 -2.32 -11.03 -5.97
CA VAL A 25 -1.48 -10.17 -6.81
C VAL A 25 -0.51 -9.39 -5.92
N ARG A 26 0.61 -9.00 -6.48
CA ARG A 26 1.54 -8.09 -5.84
C ARG A 26 1.35 -6.70 -6.43
N GLY A 27 0.86 -5.76 -5.60
CA GLY A 27 0.59 -4.38 -6.00
C GLY A 27 1.82 -3.50 -5.78
N PRO A 28 2.29 -2.76 -6.80
CA PRO A 28 3.37 -1.80 -6.60
C PRO A 28 2.90 -0.66 -5.70
N PHE A 29 3.82 -0.11 -4.89
CA PHE A 29 3.53 1.11 -4.17
C PHE A 29 3.48 2.29 -5.11
N HIS A 30 2.50 3.15 -4.92
CA HIS A 30 2.32 4.43 -5.61
C HIS A 30 2.46 5.57 -4.62
N CYS A 31 2.33 6.80 -5.09
CA CYS A 31 2.26 7.99 -4.26
C CYS A 31 0.96 8.73 -4.48
N ALA A 32 0.35 9.19 -3.40
CA ALA A 32 -0.82 10.06 -3.46
C ALA A 32 -0.41 11.48 -3.09
N VAL A 33 -0.89 12.46 -3.85
CA VAL A 33 -0.64 13.88 -3.62
C VAL A 33 -1.94 14.65 -3.77
N SER A 34 -2.03 15.81 -3.12
CA SER A 34 -3.12 16.75 -3.39
C SER A 34 -3.18 17.07 -4.89
N ILE A 35 -4.39 17.22 -5.43
CA ILE A 35 -4.56 17.66 -6.82
C ILE A 35 -3.91 19.03 -7.10
N HIS A 36 -3.59 19.80 -6.07
CA HIS A 36 -2.90 21.09 -6.15
C HIS A 36 -1.39 20.99 -5.95
N HIS A 37 -0.87 19.79 -5.67
CA HIS A 37 0.56 19.57 -5.51
C HIS A 37 1.29 19.71 -6.84
N ARG A 38 2.56 20.20 -6.81
CA ARG A 38 3.36 20.33 -8.03
C ARG A 38 3.49 19.02 -8.82
N LEU A 39 3.51 17.87 -8.13
CA LEU A 39 3.63 16.55 -8.76
C LEU A 39 2.32 16.06 -9.38
N ALA A 40 1.19 16.68 -9.06
CA ALA A 40 -0.11 16.27 -9.59
C ALA A 40 -0.23 16.41 -11.11
N ALA A 41 0.61 17.23 -11.72
CA ALA A 41 0.67 17.38 -13.18
C ALA A 41 1.32 16.20 -13.89
N LYS A 42 1.98 15.32 -13.16
CA LYS A 42 2.68 14.15 -13.71
C LYS A 42 1.80 12.91 -13.69
N ASP A 43 1.91 12.07 -14.70
CA ASP A 43 1.23 10.77 -14.75
C ASP A 43 2.08 9.63 -14.21
N LYS A 44 3.37 9.89 -14.00
CA LYS A 44 4.35 8.93 -13.51
C LYS A 44 5.48 9.68 -12.81
N LEU A 45 5.95 9.13 -11.69
CA LEU A 45 7.04 9.74 -10.92
C LEU A 45 8.31 8.90 -11.01
N GLN A 46 9.44 9.58 -11.02
CA GLN A 46 10.74 8.99 -10.72
C GLN A 46 11.03 9.18 -9.23
N ILE A 47 11.92 8.38 -8.65
CA ILE A 47 12.32 8.56 -7.26
C ILE A 47 12.87 9.99 -7.03
N THR A 48 13.61 10.51 -8.00
CA THR A 48 14.19 11.87 -7.93
C THR A 48 13.13 12.97 -7.88
N ASP A 49 11.90 12.73 -8.36
CA ASP A 49 10.80 13.69 -8.25
C ASP A 49 10.38 13.90 -6.78
N LEU A 50 10.67 12.93 -5.91
CA LEU A 50 10.34 13.00 -4.49
C LEU A 50 11.39 13.73 -3.66
N TYR A 51 12.52 14.09 -4.25
CA TYR A 51 13.58 14.81 -3.54
C TYR A 51 13.08 16.17 -3.07
N GLY A 52 13.31 16.48 -1.80
CA GLY A 52 12.80 17.68 -1.16
C GLY A 52 11.36 17.56 -0.65
N GLU A 53 10.71 16.45 -0.91
CA GLU A 53 9.34 16.20 -0.44
C GLU A 53 9.31 15.48 0.91
N ASN A 54 8.21 15.64 1.64
CA ASN A 54 7.89 14.84 2.81
C ASN A 54 7.07 13.63 2.35
N LEU A 55 7.63 12.43 2.52
CA LEU A 55 6.95 11.19 2.18
C LEU A 55 6.41 10.55 3.46
N MET A 56 5.09 10.42 3.54
CA MET A 56 4.40 9.83 4.69
C MET A 56 4.37 8.31 4.54
N LEU A 57 4.97 7.62 5.49
CA LEU A 57 5.00 6.14 5.56
C LEU A 57 4.43 5.67 6.89
N MET A 58 3.80 4.50 6.90
CA MET A 58 3.45 3.86 8.16
C MET A 58 4.70 3.62 9.00
N HIS A 59 4.57 3.76 10.32
CA HIS A 59 5.69 3.63 11.24
C HIS A 59 6.35 2.25 11.11
N ARG A 60 7.63 2.19 11.52
CA ARG A 60 8.42 0.96 11.48
C ARG A 60 7.75 -0.15 12.30
N GLY A 61 7.84 -1.37 11.78
CA GLY A 61 7.31 -2.57 12.42
C GLY A 61 5.89 -2.94 12.00
N TRP A 62 5.21 -2.07 11.24
CA TRP A 62 3.84 -2.34 10.79
C TRP A 62 3.81 -3.24 9.54
N SER A 63 4.71 -3.00 8.58
CA SER A 63 4.83 -3.79 7.36
C SER A 63 6.29 -3.97 6.96
N HIS A 64 6.71 -5.22 6.73
CA HIS A 64 8.04 -5.53 6.25
C HIS A 64 8.34 -4.84 4.91
N TYR A 65 7.36 -4.78 4.02
CA TYR A 65 7.52 -4.16 2.69
C TYR A 65 7.69 -2.65 2.78
N VAL A 66 6.98 -2.00 3.68
CA VAL A 66 7.15 -0.56 3.95
C VAL A 66 8.50 -0.31 4.63
N ASP A 67 8.90 -1.17 5.55
CA ASP A 67 10.19 -1.04 6.24
C ASP A 67 11.35 -1.18 5.26
N GLN A 68 11.25 -2.09 4.29
CA GLN A 68 12.26 -2.25 3.24
C GLN A 68 12.37 -0.98 2.37
N LEU A 69 11.25 -0.42 1.95
CA LEU A 69 11.22 0.85 1.22
C LEU A 69 11.85 1.97 2.04
N ARG A 70 11.46 2.08 3.32
CA ARG A 70 11.99 3.07 4.25
C ARG A 70 13.50 3.00 4.35
N ASP A 71 14.05 1.80 4.55
CA ASP A 71 15.49 1.60 4.73
C ASP A 71 16.27 1.93 3.45
N ASP A 72 15.74 1.54 2.29
CA ASP A 72 16.38 1.84 1.00
C ASP A 72 16.38 3.34 0.71
N LEU A 73 15.28 4.03 0.99
CA LEU A 73 15.22 5.49 0.81
C LEU A 73 16.15 6.21 1.78
N TRP A 74 16.21 5.77 3.02
CA TRP A 74 17.11 6.34 4.02
C TRP A 74 18.57 6.21 3.58
N GLN A 75 18.93 5.05 3.05
CA GLN A 75 20.32 4.74 2.68
C GLN A 75 20.75 5.37 1.37
N HIS A 76 19.88 5.37 0.36
CA HIS A 76 20.23 5.74 -1.02
C HIS A 76 19.62 7.07 -1.49
N HIS A 77 18.58 7.55 -0.83
CA HIS A 77 17.84 8.76 -1.24
C HIS A 77 17.53 9.66 -0.02
N PRO A 78 18.57 10.11 0.71
CA PRO A 78 18.36 10.89 1.95
C PRO A 78 17.70 12.26 1.69
N GLN A 79 17.59 12.69 0.44
CA GLN A 79 16.90 13.91 0.07
C GLN A 79 15.37 13.80 0.23
N ILE A 80 14.85 12.59 0.38
CA ILE A 80 13.43 12.37 0.67
C ILE A 80 13.26 12.37 2.19
N HIS A 81 12.43 13.28 2.70
CA HIS A 81 12.15 13.38 4.13
C HIS A 81 11.01 12.44 4.50
N ILE A 82 11.28 11.46 5.36
CA ILE A 82 10.29 10.46 5.77
C ILE A 82 9.53 10.97 6.99
N VAL A 83 8.20 10.91 6.92
CA VAL A 83 7.29 11.32 7.99
C VAL A 83 6.42 10.11 8.36
N ASP A 84 6.40 9.76 9.65
CA ASP A 84 5.66 8.60 10.13
C ASP A 84 4.20 8.91 10.40
N PHE A 85 3.33 7.93 10.19
CA PHE A 85 1.97 7.93 10.71
C PHE A 85 1.60 6.51 11.17
N ASP A 86 0.54 6.39 11.98
CA ASP A 86 0.23 5.12 12.64
C ASP A 86 -0.55 4.15 11.75
N PHE A 87 -1.60 4.65 11.08
CA PHE A 87 -2.40 3.83 10.16
C PHE A 87 -3.24 4.72 9.26
N TYR A 88 -3.69 4.16 8.14
CA TYR A 88 -4.49 4.88 7.17
C TYR A 88 -5.91 5.13 7.69
N ASN A 89 -6.32 6.39 7.65
CA ASN A 89 -7.66 6.85 8.03
C ASN A 89 -7.95 8.18 7.33
N MET A 90 -9.15 8.72 7.53
CA MET A 90 -9.52 9.99 6.89
C MET A 90 -8.64 11.16 7.31
N ASP A 91 -8.14 11.16 8.55
CA ASP A 91 -7.25 12.23 9.02
C ASP A 91 -5.93 12.26 8.25
N VAL A 92 -5.39 11.08 7.92
CA VAL A 92 -4.17 10.97 7.10
C VAL A 92 -4.43 11.46 5.68
N PHE A 93 -5.56 11.07 5.07
CA PHE A 93 -5.92 11.53 3.73
C PHE A 93 -6.16 13.04 3.71
N ASN A 94 -6.87 13.58 4.68
CA ASN A 94 -7.11 15.01 4.81
C ASN A 94 -5.79 15.78 5.02
N ARG A 95 -4.89 15.25 5.81
CA ARG A 95 -3.56 15.84 6.00
C ARG A 95 -2.80 15.91 4.67
N CYS A 96 -2.81 14.83 3.91
CA CYS A 96 -2.16 14.78 2.60
C CYS A 96 -2.78 15.82 1.64
N GLU A 97 -4.10 15.94 1.64
CA GLU A 97 -4.82 16.91 0.79
C GLU A 97 -4.52 18.36 1.20
N ASN A 98 -4.43 18.65 2.50
CA ASN A 98 -4.26 20.00 3.03
C ASN A 98 -2.80 20.46 3.14
N THR A 99 -1.84 19.59 2.82
CA THR A 99 -0.41 19.90 2.89
C THR A 99 0.26 19.57 1.57
N ASN A 100 1.56 19.85 1.48
CA ASN A 100 2.40 19.39 0.37
C ASN A 100 3.04 18.03 0.62
N ASP A 101 2.57 17.30 1.63
CA ASP A 101 3.10 15.97 1.92
C ASP A 101 2.66 14.97 0.85
N VAL A 102 3.52 13.99 0.60
CA VAL A 102 3.27 12.87 -0.31
C VAL A 102 2.95 11.65 0.53
N LEU A 103 1.89 10.93 0.18
CA LEU A 103 1.46 9.74 0.93
C LEU A 103 1.77 8.47 0.13
N LEU A 104 2.40 7.49 0.77
CA LEU A 104 2.57 6.16 0.16
C LEU A 104 1.20 5.51 -0.03
N ALA A 105 0.92 5.05 -1.23
CA ALA A 105 -0.39 4.51 -1.62
C ALA A 105 -0.26 3.26 -2.48
N ILE A 106 -1.38 2.60 -2.74
CA ILE A 106 -1.47 1.46 -3.66
C ILE A 106 -2.44 1.79 -4.80
N PRO A 107 -2.35 1.09 -5.94
CA PRO A 107 -3.20 1.40 -7.11
C PRO A 107 -4.70 1.37 -6.82
N GLY A 108 -5.15 0.45 -5.95
CA GLY A 108 -6.56 0.32 -5.59
C GLY A 108 -7.15 1.54 -4.87
N TRP A 109 -6.33 2.50 -4.52
CA TRP A 109 -6.75 3.72 -3.83
C TRP A 109 -6.93 4.92 -4.75
N ALA A 110 -6.95 4.71 -6.06
CA ALA A 110 -7.08 5.81 -7.04
C ALA A 110 -8.30 6.71 -6.79
N THR A 111 -9.35 6.17 -6.16
CA THR A 111 -10.59 6.90 -5.86
C THR A 111 -10.85 7.05 -4.36
N VAL A 112 -9.84 6.83 -3.52
CA VAL A 112 -10.02 6.85 -2.06
C VAL A 112 -10.40 8.23 -1.52
N HIS A 113 -9.95 9.28 -2.19
CA HIS A 113 -10.27 10.66 -1.82
C HIS A 113 -10.34 11.53 -3.08
N PRO A 114 -11.41 12.33 -3.25
CA PRO A 114 -11.64 13.08 -4.49
C PRO A 114 -10.59 14.17 -4.76
N LEU A 115 -9.91 14.64 -3.73
CA LEU A 115 -8.90 15.71 -3.83
C LEU A 115 -7.47 15.18 -3.80
N LEU A 116 -7.29 13.86 -3.92
CA LEU A 116 -5.98 13.21 -4.03
C LEU A 116 -5.84 12.53 -5.39
N LYS A 117 -4.65 12.65 -5.95
CA LYS A 117 -4.25 11.93 -7.17
C LYS A 117 -3.23 10.86 -6.79
N VAL A 118 -3.50 9.61 -7.17
CA VAL A 118 -2.57 8.48 -6.98
C VAL A 118 -1.76 8.32 -8.25
N ILE A 119 -0.43 8.39 -8.12
CA ILE A 119 0.49 8.40 -9.26
C ILE A 119 1.47 7.23 -9.13
N PRO A 120 1.67 6.42 -10.19
CA PRO A 120 2.67 5.36 -10.18
C PRO A 120 4.09 5.93 -10.08
N VAL A 121 4.98 5.19 -9.42
CA VAL A 121 6.38 5.56 -9.26
C VAL A 121 7.26 4.48 -9.91
N GLU A 122 8.28 4.87 -10.63
CA GLU A 122 9.26 3.95 -11.20
C GLU A 122 10.24 3.47 -10.14
N TRP A 123 9.82 2.49 -9.37
CA TRP A 123 10.62 1.78 -8.38
C TRP A 123 10.16 0.33 -8.24
N ASN A 124 10.93 -0.50 -7.54
CA ASN A 124 10.66 -1.94 -7.40
C ASN A 124 10.16 -2.28 -5.99
N TYR A 125 9.22 -1.51 -5.48
CA TYR A 125 8.62 -1.76 -4.17
C TYR A 125 7.16 -2.12 -4.33
N SER A 126 6.75 -3.23 -3.73
CA SER A 126 5.39 -3.74 -3.85
C SER A 126 4.97 -4.42 -2.55
N ILE A 127 3.68 -4.67 -2.42
CA ILE A 127 3.11 -5.35 -1.26
C ILE A 127 2.09 -6.40 -1.75
N PRO A 128 2.02 -7.58 -1.10
CA PRO A 128 0.99 -8.55 -1.43
C PRO A 128 -0.40 -7.98 -1.18
N TYR A 129 -1.29 -8.21 -2.13
CA TYR A 129 -2.71 -7.90 -2.02
C TYR A 129 -3.50 -9.19 -2.23
N GLY A 130 -4.46 -9.45 -1.41
CA GLY A 130 -5.24 -10.66 -1.53
C GLY A 130 -6.30 -10.77 -0.44
N ILE A 131 -6.46 -11.98 0.09
CA ILE A 131 -7.54 -12.32 0.99
C ILE A 131 -6.95 -12.77 2.34
N LEU A 132 -7.38 -12.12 3.42
CA LEU A 132 -7.09 -12.55 4.78
C LEU A 132 -8.23 -13.46 5.25
N HIS A 133 -7.89 -14.56 5.90
CA HIS A 133 -8.85 -15.54 6.38
C HIS A 133 -8.34 -16.21 7.64
N SER A 134 -9.19 -17.04 8.30
CA SER A 134 -8.77 -17.85 9.42
C SER A 134 -7.70 -18.86 8.99
N PRO A 135 -6.68 -19.14 9.81
CA PRO A 135 -5.72 -20.23 9.54
C PRO A 135 -6.39 -21.60 9.40
N GLU A 136 -7.58 -21.77 9.99
CA GLU A 136 -8.39 -22.98 9.91
C GLU A 136 -9.75 -22.64 9.26
N PRO A 137 -9.79 -22.43 7.92
CA PRO A 137 -11.02 -22.02 7.27
C PRO A 137 -12.06 -23.13 7.24
N THR A 138 -13.33 -22.75 7.28
CA THR A 138 -14.43 -23.70 7.08
C THR A 138 -14.37 -24.27 5.65
N PRO A 139 -15.03 -25.43 5.39
CA PRO A 139 -15.08 -25.99 4.04
C PRO A 139 -15.64 -25.01 3.00
N THR A 140 -16.62 -24.20 3.37
CA THR A 140 -17.21 -23.18 2.48
C THR A 140 -16.18 -22.09 2.14
N VAL A 141 -15.46 -21.59 3.16
CA VAL A 141 -14.41 -20.58 2.95
C VAL A 141 -13.27 -21.17 2.12
N GLN A 142 -12.87 -22.43 2.40
CA GLN A 142 -11.80 -23.07 1.63
C GLN A 142 -12.16 -23.20 0.15
N ARG A 143 -13.41 -23.53 -0.18
CA ARG A 143 -13.86 -23.57 -1.58
C ARG A 143 -13.79 -22.19 -2.24
N PHE A 144 -14.16 -21.16 -1.50
CA PHE A 144 -14.04 -19.77 -1.98
C PHE A 144 -12.57 -19.42 -2.27
N LEU A 145 -11.66 -19.75 -1.35
CA LEU A 145 -10.23 -19.48 -1.51
C LEU A 145 -9.65 -20.21 -2.73
N ASP A 146 -10.04 -21.48 -2.93
CA ASP A 146 -9.60 -22.26 -4.08
C ASP A 146 -10.06 -21.65 -5.41
N ALA A 147 -11.33 -21.20 -5.46
CA ALA A 147 -11.87 -20.52 -6.63
C ALA A 147 -11.18 -19.18 -6.89
N ALA A 148 -10.95 -18.39 -5.85
CA ALA A 148 -10.25 -17.10 -5.96
C ALA A 148 -8.83 -17.27 -6.49
N LYS A 149 -8.14 -18.32 -6.06
CA LYS A 149 -6.78 -18.64 -6.51
C LYS A 149 -6.74 -18.96 -8.00
N ILE A 150 -7.71 -19.72 -8.52
CA ILE A 150 -7.82 -20.05 -9.92
C ILE A 150 -8.09 -18.80 -10.76
N ILE A 151 -9.06 -17.99 -10.36
CA ILE A 151 -9.42 -16.75 -11.05
C ILE A 151 -8.24 -15.77 -11.08
N SER A 152 -7.53 -15.65 -9.97
CA SER A 152 -6.34 -14.78 -9.89
C SER A 152 -5.27 -15.19 -10.89
N LYS A 153 -5.01 -16.49 -11.06
CA LYS A 153 -4.05 -16.98 -12.06
C LYS A 153 -4.45 -16.62 -13.48
N GLU A 154 -5.74 -16.67 -13.79
CA GLU A 154 -6.25 -16.32 -15.12
C GLU A 154 -6.17 -14.83 -15.39
N LEU A 155 -6.39 -13.98 -14.37
CA LEU A 155 -6.44 -12.52 -14.53
C LEU A 155 -5.06 -11.84 -14.47
N TYR A 156 -4.13 -12.40 -13.69
CA TYR A 156 -2.86 -11.75 -13.38
C TYR A 156 -1.62 -12.50 -13.84
N SER A 157 -1.81 -13.59 -14.57
CA SER A 157 -0.70 -14.36 -15.13
C SER A 157 -0.19 -13.79 -16.45
#